data_15f52564222dbacec90e892eec513c09
#
_entry.id   15f52564222dbacec90e892eec513c09
#
_cell.length_a   1.000
_cell.length_b   1.000
_cell.length_c   1.000
_cell.angle_alpha   90.00
_cell.angle_beta   90.00
_cell.angle_gamma   90.00
#
_symmetry.space_group_name_H-M   'P 1'
#
loop_
_entity.id
_entity.type
_entity.pdbx_description
1 polymer ?
#
loop_
_entity_poly.entity_id
_entity_poly.type
_entity_poly.pdbx_seq_one_letter_code
_entity_poly.pdbx_strand_id
1 'polypeptide(L)'
;MVMAAEPRAAALHEAAMALAASAQPQVAAVLFVSAACTVALAALLAVLRLRPPWWCACPVCEAYLTASWAGEFDNLCDWYAHLLRASPAQTVHVHVLRNVLTANPATVDHMLRARFDNYPKGAPFSAILADFLGRGIFNVDGDAWLFQRKLAAAELASPALRAFAVRVVASELRSRLIPLLHSASSSREGKGKVLDLQDVFRRFAFDCICKISFGLDPGCLELSMPVSSFENAFDMASKLSARRATVPMQIIWRLKRFFNLGDERKLREAVRLVDRLAEEVIRQRRKLGGAASGSDLLSRFMGSINDDKYLRDIVVSFMLAGRDTVASALTAFFLLLSDHPEVAAAIRDEVTRVGVAGDDRLTASTFNRLKDMHYVHAALYESMRLFPPVQFDSKFAAGDDTLPDGTAVAKGTRVTYHAYAMGRMETVWGPDCGEFRPERWLRDGRFVPESPYRYPVFQGGARVCVGKELALMEMKAVIVAVVRSFDVEAIGRSSRKPKFAPGLTATFAGGVPVRVRRRARVSGDDGPPI
;
A
#
# COMPACT_ATOMS: atom_id res chain seq x y z
N MET A 1 -16.17 89.08 -34.21
CA MET A 1 -15.39 87.80 -34.38
C MET A 1 -15.20 87.14 -33.01
N VAL A 2 -16.29 86.64 -32.51
CA VAL A 2 -16.32 85.85 -31.27
C VAL A 2 -17.42 84.78 -31.47
N MET A 3 -17.09 83.59 -31.86
CA MET A 3 -17.92 82.41 -31.76
C MET A 3 -17.16 81.19 -32.34
N ALA A 4 -16.56 80.40 -31.48
CA ALA A 4 -16.23 78.98 -31.71
C ALA A 4 -15.41 78.33 -30.61
N ALA A 5 -15.64 78.59 -29.30
CA ALA A 5 -14.89 77.99 -28.22
C ALA A 5 -15.71 77.04 -27.27
N GLU A 6 -17.08 77.13 -27.37
CA GLU A 6 -17.91 76.36 -26.41
C GLU A 6 -18.07 74.85 -26.65
N PRO A 7 -18.12 74.32 -27.90
CA PRO A 7 -18.38 72.87 -28.03
C PRO A 7 -17.20 71.94 -27.65
N ARG A 8 -15.96 72.45 -27.63
CA ARG A 8 -14.80 71.69 -27.26
C ARG A 8 -14.65 71.50 -25.75
N ALA A 9 -15.05 72.49 -24.95
CA ALA A 9 -14.99 72.42 -23.47
C ALA A 9 -16.05 71.43 -22.92
N ALA A 10 -17.25 71.41 -23.51
CA ALA A 10 -18.29 70.48 -23.11
C ALA A 10 -17.92 69.01 -23.44
N ALA A 11 -17.36 68.77 -24.64
CA ALA A 11 -16.90 67.40 -25.00
C ALA A 11 -15.73 66.90 -24.16
N LEU A 12 -14.80 67.79 -23.74
CA LEU A 12 -13.73 67.46 -22.84
C LEU A 12 -14.25 67.19 -21.43
N HIS A 13 -15.27 67.90 -20.96
CA HIS A 13 -15.88 67.67 -19.64
C HIS A 13 -16.68 66.34 -19.63
N GLU A 14 -17.45 66.04 -20.69
CA GLU A 14 -18.12 64.72 -20.83
C GLU A 14 -17.13 63.57 -20.92
N ALA A 15 -16.05 63.72 -21.69
CA ALA A 15 -15.00 62.71 -21.78
C ALA A 15 -14.29 62.50 -20.43
N ALA A 16 -14.03 63.59 -19.67
CA ALA A 16 -13.45 63.51 -18.34
C ALA A 16 -14.39 62.85 -17.30
N MET A 17 -15.69 63.17 -17.39
CA MET A 17 -16.72 62.52 -16.54
C MET A 17 -16.91 61.03 -16.89
N ALA A 18 -16.87 60.67 -18.16
CA ALA A 18 -16.92 59.27 -18.59
C ALA A 18 -15.68 58.47 -18.16
N LEU A 19 -14.49 59.09 -18.26
CA LEU A 19 -13.25 58.51 -17.74
C LEU A 19 -13.26 58.34 -16.21
N ALA A 20 -13.77 59.34 -15.48
CA ALA A 20 -13.92 59.26 -14.02
C ALA A 20 -14.95 58.21 -13.61
N ALA A 21 -16.06 58.08 -14.33
CA ALA A 21 -17.08 57.06 -14.10
C ALA A 21 -16.58 55.64 -14.40
N SER A 22 -15.74 55.47 -15.43
CA SER A 22 -15.12 54.17 -15.76
C SER A 22 -13.98 53.79 -14.82
N ALA A 23 -13.29 54.77 -14.22
CA ALA A 23 -12.19 54.53 -13.28
C ALA A 23 -12.68 54.16 -11.86
N GLN A 24 -13.87 54.60 -11.46
CA GLN A 24 -14.43 54.30 -10.12
C GLN A 24 -14.56 52.81 -9.81
N PRO A 25 -15.10 51.94 -10.69
CA PRO A 25 -15.19 50.51 -10.40
C PRO A 25 -13.82 49.81 -10.37
N GLN A 26 -12.87 50.28 -11.18
CA GLN A 26 -11.51 49.74 -11.19
C GLN A 26 -10.73 50.14 -9.91
N VAL A 27 -10.84 51.39 -9.49
CA VAL A 27 -10.24 51.88 -8.22
C VAL A 27 -10.87 51.17 -7.03
N ALA A 28 -12.19 50.97 -7.02
CA ALA A 28 -12.87 50.21 -5.99
C ALA A 28 -12.42 48.75 -5.95
N ALA A 29 -12.23 48.11 -7.11
CA ALA A 29 -11.72 46.73 -7.21
C ALA A 29 -10.27 46.62 -6.70
N VAL A 30 -9.39 47.57 -7.04
CA VAL A 30 -8.01 47.62 -6.56
C VAL A 30 -7.96 47.82 -5.03
N LEU A 31 -8.78 48.74 -4.50
CA LEU A 31 -8.87 48.96 -3.06
C LEU A 31 -9.41 47.71 -2.31
N PHE A 32 -10.40 47.03 -2.86
CA PHE A 32 -10.95 45.81 -2.31
C PHE A 32 -9.90 44.68 -2.31
N VAL A 33 -9.18 44.48 -3.41
CA VAL A 33 -8.09 43.47 -3.51
C VAL A 33 -6.96 43.83 -2.55
N SER A 34 -6.56 45.10 -2.46
CA SER A 34 -5.48 45.49 -1.53
C SER A 34 -5.90 45.33 -0.05
N ALA A 35 -7.16 45.65 0.29
CA ALA A 35 -7.71 45.43 1.62
C ALA A 35 -7.80 43.93 1.94
N ALA A 36 -8.24 43.10 1.00
CA ALA A 36 -8.26 41.66 1.13
C ALA A 36 -6.85 41.08 1.31
N CYS A 37 -5.87 41.57 0.55
CA CYS A 37 -4.46 41.15 0.70
C CYS A 37 -3.87 41.60 2.04
N THR A 38 -4.18 42.81 2.52
CA THR A 38 -3.71 43.28 3.85
C THR A 38 -4.35 42.51 4.98
N VAL A 39 -5.64 42.20 4.92
CA VAL A 39 -6.34 41.33 5.87
C VAL A 39 -5.77 39.91 5.84
N ALA A 40 -5.53 39.35 4.66
CA ALA A 40 -4.91 38.02 4.50
C ALA A 40 -3.47 38.00 5.06
N LEU A 41 -2.68 39.05 4.81
CA LEU A 41 -1.33 39.20 5.36
C LEU A 41 -1.35 39.37 6.88
N ALA A 42 -2.25 40.20 7.42
CA ALA A 42 -2.43 40.38 8.84
C ALA A 42 -2.89 39.08 9.51
N ALA A 43 -3.82 38.35 8.92
CA ALA A 43 -4.24 37.04 9.39
C ALA A 43 -3.08 36.02 9.36
N LEU A 44 -2.28 36.01 8.29
CA LEU A 44 -1.09 35.17 8.17
C LEU A 44 -0.05 35.53 9.26
N LEU A 45 0.21 36.82 9.45
CA LEU A 45 1.13 37.31 10.50
C LEU A 45 0.60 37.02 11.91
N ALA A 46 -0.71 37.11 12.13
CA ALA A 46 -1.33 36.72 13.39
C ALA A 46 -1.22 35.20 13.61
N VAL A 47 -1.45 34.38 12.58
CA VAL A 47 -1.24 32.93 12.64
C VAL A 47 0.23 32.58 12.88
N LEU A 48 1.16 33.33 12.32
CA LEU A 48 2.60 33.12 12.52
C LEU A 48 3.06 33.63 13.92
N ARG A 49 2.43 34.68 14.49
CA ARG A 49 2.74 35.20 15.82
C ARG A 49 2.02 34.48 16.97
N LEU A 50 0.81 34.08 16.77
CA LEU A 50 0.07 33.20 17.67
C LEU A 50 0.54 31.76 17.46
N ARG A 51 1.76 31.40 17.88
CA ARG A 51 2.20 30.00 17.78
C ARG A 51 1.03 29.09 18.15
N PRO A 52 0.26 28.55 17.16
CA PRO A 52 -0.89 27.71 17.46
C PRO A 52 -0.39 26.52 18.27
N PRO A 53 -1.19 25.93 19.17
CA PRO A 53 -0.77 24.81 20.02
C PRO A 53 -0.30 23.56 19.24
N TRP A 54 -0.51 23.54 17.91
CA TRP A 54 0.00 22.49 17.01
C TRP A 54 1.36 22.82 16.36
N TRP A 55 1.92 24.05 16.56
CA TRP A 55 3.24 24.41 16.06
C TRP A 55 4.30 24.02 17.10
N CYS A 56 4.98 22.91 16.86
CA CYS A 56 6.08 22.46 17.69
C CYS A 56 7.42 22.79 17.01
N ALA A 57 8.32 23.44 17.75
CA ALA A 57 9.68 23.76 17.32
C ALA A 57 10.71 22.71 17.77
N CYS A 58 10.28 21.48 18.13
CA CYS A 58 11.24 20.43 18.47
C CYS A 58 11.98 19.95 17.20
N PRO A 59 13.21 19.41 17.33
CA PRO A 59 14.03 18.99 16.21
C PRO A 59 13.33 17.99 15.27
N VAL A 60 12.51 17.09 15.80
CA VAL A 60 11.75 16.11 15.01
C VAL A 60 10.70 16.80 14.13
N CYS A 61 9.95 17.76 14.70
CA CYS A 61 8.93 18.48 13.94
C CYS A 61 9.54 19.44 12.91
N GLU A 62 10.65 20.09 13.25
CA GLU A 62 11.40 20.93 12.32
C GLU A 62 11.95 20.11 11.15
N ALA A 63 12.61 18.99 11.43
CA ALA A 63 13.12 18.09 10.39
C ALA A 63 12.01 17.55 9.49
N TYR A 64 10.82 17.26 10.05
CA TYR A 64 9.66 16.83 9.28
C TYR A 64 9.16 17.94 8.34
N LEU A 65 8.99 19.16 8.85
CA LEU A 65 8.43 20.29 8.08
C LEU A 65 9.37 20.80 6.99
N THR A 66 10.67 20.84 7.27
CA THR A 66 11.70 21.27 6.32
C THR A 66 12.15 20.16 5.37
N ALA A 67 11.76 18.93 5.66
CA ALA A 67 12.26 17.72 4.98
C ALA A 67 13.79 17.56 5.08
N SER A 68 14.45 18.16 6.07
CA SER A 68 15.91 18.06 6.24
C SER A 68 16.38 16.62 6.49
N TRP A 69 15.50 15.75 7.04
CA TRP A 69 15.76 14.32 7.17
C TRP A 69 16.15 13.65 5.83
N ALA A 70 15.68 14.18 4.67
CA ALA A 70 15.97 13.62 3.35
C ALA A 70 17.42 13.81 2.89
N GLY A 71 18.21 14.64 3.60
CA GLY A 71 19.66 14.76 3.39
C GLY A 71 20.44 13.53 3.88
N GLU A 72 19.90 12.82 4.89
CA GLU A 72 20.57 11.68 5.53
C GLU A 72 19.88 10.35 5.24
N PHE A 73 18.59 10.36 4.95
CA PHE A 73 17.75 9.16 4.78
C PHE A 73 17.07 9.13 3.42
N ASP A 74 17.18 8.00 2.72
CA ASP A 74 16.52 7.78 1.43
C ASP A 74 14.99 7.67 1.56
N ASN A 75 14.49 7.20 2.72
CA ASN A 75 13.07 6.96 2.96
C ASN A 75 12.62 7.55 4.29
N LEU A 76 11.40 8.08 4.34
CA LEU A 76 10.75 8.52 5.59
C LEU A 76 10.70 7.39 6.64
N CYS A 77 10.51 6.15 6.20
CA CYS A 77 10.49 4.99 7.09
C CYS A 77 11.84 4.70 7.75
N ASP A 78 12.96 4.97 7.04
CA ASP A 78 14.30 4.82 7.61
C ASP A 78 14.56 5.87 8.68
N TRP A 79 14.15 7.12 8.42
CA TRP A 79 14.24 8.20 9.41
C TRP A 79 13.39 7.90 10.65
N TYR A 80 12.15 7.47 10.48
CA TYR A 80 11.32 7.05 11.61
C TYR A 80 11.91 5.87 12.38
N ALA A 81 12.49 4.88 11.68
CA ALA A 81 13.17 3.77 12.33
C ALA A 81 14.39 4.23 13.13
N HIS A 82 15.13 5.22 12.62
CA HIS A 82 16.24 5.85 13.34
C HIS A 82 15.77 6.54 14.64
N LEU A 83 14.73 7.37 14.55
CA LEU A 83 14.17 8.07 15.71
C LEU A 83 13.64 7.11 16.78
N LEU A 84 12.91 6.07 16.34
CA LEU A 84 12.36 5.05 17.24
C LEU A 84 13.44 4.22 17.93
N ARG A 85 14.55 3.94 17.23
CA ARG A 85 15.72 3.25 17.80
C ARG A 85 16.45 4.10 18.81
N ALA A 86 16.57 5.41 18.56
CA ALA A 86 17.20 6.36 19.47
C ALA A 86 16.35 6.65 20.73
N SER A 87 15.04 6.37 20.69
CA SER A 87 14.15 6.58 21.84
C SER A 87 14.21 5.39 22.81
N PRO A 88 14.49 5.57 24.10
CA PRO A 88 14.47 4.48 25.09
C PRO A 88 13.11 3.78 25.20
N ALA A 89 12.02 4.51 25.05
CA ALA A 89 10.66 3.97 25.04
C ALA A 89 10.26 3.33 23.71
N GLN A 90 11.09 3.47 22.66
CA GLN A 90 10.76 3.11 21.27
C GLN A 90 9.48 3.80 20.77
N THR A 91 9.23 4.98 21.31
CA THR A 91 8.05 5.80 21.02
C THR A 91 8.49 7.25 20.82
N VAL A 92 7.97 7.93 19.80
CA VAL A 92 8.32 9.30 19.43
C VAL A 92 7.08 10.09 19.06
N HIS A 93 6.99 11.33 19.50
CA HIS A 93 5.94 12.27 19.13
C HIS A 93 6.34 13.09 17.89
N VAL A 94 5.49 13.07 16.86
CA VAL A 94 5.53 14.02 15.74
C VAL A 94 4.37 14.99 15.94
N HIS A 95 4.58 16.01 16.75
CA HIS A 95 3.51 16.91 17.23
C HIS A 95 2.78 17.65 16.11
N VAL A 96 3.49 18.05 15.04
CA VAL A 96 2.89 18.70 13.86
C VAL A 96 1.89 17.81 13.12
N LEU A 97 1.98 16.50 13.30
CA LEU A 97 1.01 15.52 12.79
C LEU A 97 0.01 15.05 13.86
N ARG A 98 0.16 15.50 15.10
CA ARG A 98 -0.54 14.94 16.28
C ARG A 98 -0.44 13.41 16.31
N ASN A 99 0.77 12.89 16.04
CA ASN A 99 1.03 11.46 15.84
C ASN A 99 2.07 10.96 16.84
N VAL A 100 1.72 9.92 17.57
CA VAL A 100 2.62 9.11 18.39
C VAL A 100 3.05 7.92 17.54
N LEU A 101 4.33 7.84 17.19
CA LEU A 101 4.92 6.71 16.50
C LEU A 101 5.50 5.75 17.53
N THR A 102 5.28 4.46 17.38
CA THR A 102 5.85 3.43 18.26
C THR A 102 6.40 2.23 17.49
N ALA A 103 7.47 1.65 18.00
CA ALA A 103 8.00 0.35 17.63
C ALA A 103 8.01 -0.64 18.81
N ASN A 104 7.36 -0.28 19.92
CA ASN A 104 7.30 -1.08 21.15
C ASN A 104 6.21 -2.15 21.04
N PRO A 105 6.55 -3.47 21.12
CA PRO A 105 5.57 -4.55 21.05
C PRO A 105 4.48 -4.50 22.12
N ALA A 106 4.79 -4.02 23.33
CA ALA A 106 3.81 -3.89 24.41
C ALA A 106 2.74 -2.83 24.06
N THR A 107 3.16 -1.73 23.43
CA THR A 107 2.23 -0.70 22.94
C THR A 107 1.36 -1.23 21.79
N VAL A 108 1.92 -2.04 20.89
CA VAL A 108 1.14 -2.66 19.81
C VAL A 108 0.10 -3.63 20.36
N ASP A 109 0.46 -4.45 21.37
CA ASP A 109 -0.47 -5.33 22.08
C ASP A 109 -1.58 -4.54 22.78
N HIS A 110 -1.21 -3.46 23.48
CA HIS A 110 -2.14 -2.55 24.14
C HIS A 110 -3.18 -1.99 23.14
N MET A 111 -2.73 -1.48 22.00
CA MET A 111 -3.61 -0.87 20.98
C MET A 111 -4.50 -1.90 20.27
N LEU A 112 -3.97 -3.07 19.93
CA LEU A 112 -4.65 -4.02 19.04
C LEU A 112 -5.45 -5.10 19.81
N ARG A 113 -5.21 -5.26 21.12
CA ARG A 113 -5.87 -6.24 21.96
C ARG A 113 -6.44 -5.65 23.25
N ALA A 114 -5.57 -5.15 24.15
CA ALA A 114 -5.99 -4.80 25.51
C ALA A 114 -6.98 -3.60 25.54
N ARG A 115 -6.76 -2.60 24.68
CA ARG A 115 -7.57 -1.39 24.57
C ARG A 115 -8.13 -1.18 23.16
N PHE A 116 -8.45 -2.28 22.48
CA PHE A 116 -8.91 -2.28 21.08
C PHE A 116 -10.01 -1.25 20.80
N ASP A 117 -10.99 -1.14 21.68
CA ASP A 117 -12.12 -0.21 21.51
C ASP A 117 -11.69 1.25 21.63
N ASN A 118 -10.57 1.54 22.31
CA ASN A 118 -10.02 2.90 22.40
C ASN A 118 -9.20 3.28 21.19
N TYR A 119 -8.85 2.34 20.31
CA TYR A 119 -8.01 2.57 19.12
C TYR A 119 -8.70 2.16 17.81
N PRO A 120 -9.87 2.79 17.49
CA PRO A 120 -10.51 2.61 16.17
C PRO A 120 -9.66 3.23 15.06
N LYS A 121 -10.04 2.98 13.80
CA LYS A 121 -9.56 3.78 12.67
C LYS A 121 -9.94 5.25 12.84
N GLY A 122 -11.19 5.48 13.22
CA GLY A 122 -11.73 6.80 13.57
C GLY A 122 -12.05 7.66 12.35
N ALA A 123 -12.87 8.69 12.58
CA ALA A 123 -13.31 9.60 11.52
C ALA A 123 -12.17 10.32 10.76
N PRO A 124 -11.04 10.72 11.41
CA PRO A 124 -9.94 11.34 10.66
C PRO A 124 -9.27 10.40 9.67
N PHE A 125 -9.10 9.12 10.03
CA PHE A 125 -8.57 8.10 9.12
C PHE A 125 -9.54 7.87 7.96
N SER A 126 -10.81 7.65 8.29
CA SER A 126 -11.85 7.40 7.28
C SER A 126 -11.98 8.55 6.28
N ALA A 127 -11.86 9.81 6.73
CA ALA A 127 -11.92 10.97 5.85
C ALA A 127 -10.76 11.01 4.83
N ILE A 128 -9.56 10.56 5.22
CA ILE A 128 -8.38 10.52 4.34
C ILE A 128 -8.61 9.59 3.15
N LEU A 129 -9.21 8.42 3.38
CA LEU A 129 -9.37 7.35 2.39
C LEU A 129 -10.79 7.25 1.79
N ALA A 130 -11.72 8.12 2.22
CA ALA A 130 -13.14 8.03 1.86
C ALA A 130 -13.39 8.01 0.35
N ASP A 131 -12.68 8.82 -0.43
CA ASP A 131 -12.88 8.89 -1.89
C ASP A 131 -12.45 7.59 -2.58
N PHE A 132 -11.39 6.95 -2.09
CA PHE A 132 -10.84 5.73 -2.68
C PHE A 132 -11.48 4.46 -2.15
N LEU A 133 -11.55 4.29 -0.82
CA LEU A 133 -12.00 3.07 -0.16
C LEU A 133 -13.47 3.10 0.32
N GLY A 134 -14.11 4.26 0.28
CA GLY A 134 -15.51 4.42 0.70
C GLY A 134 -15.77 3.85 2.08
N ARG A 135 -16.79 3.00 2.17
CA ARG A 135 -17.19 2.23 3.37
C ARG A 135 -16.60 0.82 3.41
N GLY A 136 -15.51 0.57 2.67
CA GLY A 136 -14.84 -0.73 2.65
C GLY A 136 -14.19 -1.10 3.99
N ILE A 137 -13.88 -2.38 4.18
CA ILE A 137 -13.41 -2.99 5.45
C ILE A 137 -12.21 -2.29 6.09
N PHE A 138 -11.35 -1.65 5.30
CA PHE A 138 -10.19 -0.91 5.81
C PHE A 138 -10.52 0.46 6.37
N ASN A 139 -11.69 1.01 6.04
CA ASN A 139 -12.04 2.41 6.28
C ASN A 139 -13.18 2.60 7.28
N VAL A 140 -13.72 1.53 7.84
CA VAL A 140 -14.85 1.55 8.79
C VAL A 140 -14.50 0.92 10.12
N ASP A 141 -15.30 1.27 11.15
CA ASP A 141 -15.25 0.74 12.51
C ASP A 141 -16.62 0.16 12.92
N GLY A 142 -16.71 -0.37 14.13
CA GLY A 142 -17.95 -0.86 14.75
C GLY A 142 -18.65 -1.94 13.95
N ASP A 143 -19.98 -1.90 13.92
CA ASP A 143 -20.82 -2.93 13.30
C ASP A 143 -20.61 -3.05 11.79
N ALA A 144 -20.34 -1.93 11.10
CA ALA A 144 -20.06 -1.95 9.66
C ALA A 144 -18.78 -2.71 9.32
N TRP A 145 -17.75 -2.55 10.14
CA TRP A 145 -16.52 -3.33 10.03
C TRP A 145 -16.75 -4.79 10.42
N LEU A 146 -17.44 -5.04 11.54
CA LEU A 146 -17.67 -6.38 12.06
C LEU A 146 -18.47 -7.25 11.07
N PHE A 147 -19.49 -6.67 10.42
CA PHE A 147 -20.27 -7.33 9.39
C PHE A 147 -19.40 -7.79 8.22
N GLN A 148 -18.62 -6.86 7.62
CA GLN A 148 -17.70 -7.19 6.50
C GLN A 148 -16.65 -8.21 6.93
N ARG A 149 -16.11 -8.04 8.16
CA ARG A 149 -15.09 -8.93 8.72
C ARG A 149 -15.59 -10.36 8.85
N LYS A 150 -16.80 -10.55 9.42
CA LYS A 150 -17.42 -11.89 9.59
C LYS A 150 -17.69 -12.54 8.24
N LEU A 151 -18.25 -11.78 7.30
CA LEU A 151 -18.58 -12.29 5.97
C LEU A 151 -17.30 -12.69 5.21
N ALA A 152 -16.28 -11.82 5.17
CA ALA A 152 -15.02 -12.13 4.53
C ALA A 152 -14.30 -13.33 5.18
N ALA A 153 -14.30 -13.43 6.51
CA ALA A 153 -13.67 -14.54 7.23
C ALA A 153 -14.35 -15.88 6.92
N ALA A 154 -15.68 -15.91 6.90
CA ALA A 154 -16.44 -17.11 6.59
C ALA A 154 -16.17 -17.59 5.16
N GLU A 155 -16.15 -16.64 4.19
CA GLU A 155 -15.95 -16.99 2.78
C GLU A 155 -14.53 -17.43 2.49
N LEU A 156 -13.52 -16.72 3.01
CA LEU A 156 -12.11 -17.09 2.83
C LEU A 156 -11.71 -18.38 3.57
N ALA A 157 -12.46 -18.76 4.61
CA ALA A 157 -12.30 -20.05 5.28
C ALA A 157 -12.94 -21.22 4.50
N SER A 158 -13.84 -20.95 3.54
CA SER A 158 -14.57 -21.95 2.78
C SER A 158 -13.62 -22.88 2.00
N PRO A 159 -13.73 -24.23 2.15
CA PRO A 159 -12.93 -25.17 1.37
C PRO A 159 -13.12 -25.03 -0.14
N ALA A 160 -14.33 -24.68 -0.58
CA ALA A 160 -14.64 -24.48 -1.99
C ALA A 160 -13.88 -23.28 -2.59
N LEU A 161 -13.84 -22.14 -1.88
CA LEU A 161 -13.09 -20.97 -2.32
C LEU A 161 -11.57 -21.23 -2.28
N ARG A 162 -11.07 -21.92 -1.25
CA ARG A 162 -9.65 -22.30 -1.17
C ARG A 162 -9.25 -23.21 -2.35
N ALA A 163 -10.04 -24.23 -2.66
CA ALA A 163 -9.79 -25.10 -3.81
C ALA A 163 -9.87 -24.33 -5.13
N PHE A 164 -10.78 -23.39 -5.26
CA PHE A 164 -10.86 -22.50 -6.43
C PHE A 164 -9.62 -21.63 -6.56
N ALA A 165 -9.18 -20.99 -5.48
CA ALA A 165 -7.98 -20.16 -5.46
C ALA A 165 -6.71 -20.95 -5.84
N VAL A 166 -6.57 -22.18 -5.33
CA VAL A 166 -5.47 -23.09 -5.73
C VAL A 166 -5.46 -23.32 -7.25
N ARG A 167 -6.63 -23.59 -7.85
CA ARG A 167 -6.73 -23.78 -9.31
C ARG A 167 -6.36 -22.51 -10.08
N VAL A 168 -6.81 -21.35 -9.62
CA VAL A 168 -6.49 -20.06 -10.24
C VAL A 168 -4.98 -19.82 -10.20
N VAL A 169 -4.35 -19.88 -9.02
CA VAL A 169 -2.90 -19.65 -8.86
C VAL A 169 -2.09 -20.65 -9.70
N ALA A 170 -2.45 -21.94 -9.68
CA ALA A 170 -1.80 -22.95 -10.50
C ALA A 170 -1.93 -22.67 -12.01
N SER A 171 -3.09 -22.19 -12.45
CA SER A 171 -3.31 -21.81 -13.84
C SER A 171 -2.46 -20.59 -14.23
N GLU A 172 -2.46 -19.54 -13.41
CA GLU A 172 -1.67 -18.34 -13.69
C GLU A 172 -0.17 -18.60 -13.73
N LEU A 173 0.32 -19.44 -12.83
CA LEU A 173 1.71 -19.87 -12.83
C LEU A 173 2.07 -20.61 -14.13
N ARG A 174 1.28 -21.63 -14.51
CA ARG A 174 1.57 -22.47 -15.67
C ARG A 174 1.39 -21.78 -17.01
N SER A 175 0.28 -21.03 -17.15
CA SER A 175 -0.11 -20.48 -18.46
C SER A 175 0.51 -19.11 -18.74
N ARG A 176 0.97 -18.38 -17.69
CA ARG A 176 1.42 -17.00 -17.87
C ARG A 176 2.77 -16.70 -17.22
N LEU A 177 2.93 -16.85 -15.90
CA LEU A 177 4.15 -16.41 -15.22
C LEU A 177 5.39 -17.21 -15.66
N ILE A 178 5.32 -18.54 -15.63
CA ILE A 178 6.47 -19.39 -15.99
C ILE A 178 6.82 -19.25 -17.48
N PRO A 179 5.88 -19.29 -18.44
CA PRO A 179 6.18 -19.00 -19.85
C PRO A 179 6.80 -17.63 -20.10
N LEU A 180 6.34 -16.59 -19.38
CA LEU A 180 6.92 -15.24 -19.45
C LEU A 180 8.37 -15.24 -19.02
N LEU A 181 8.69 -15.87 -17.88
CA LEU A 181 10.07 -15.97 -17.38
C LEU A 181 10.95 -16.81 -18.30
N HIS A 182 10.42 -17.88 -18.91
CA HIS A 182 11.12 -18.66 -19.94
C HIS A 182 11.46 -17.82 -21.17
N SER A 183 10.47 -17.07 -21.68
CA SER A 183 10.69 -16.17 -22.82
C SER A 183 11.77 -15.12 -22.53
N ALA A 184 11.74 -14.56 -21.33
CA ALA A 184 12.73 -13.56 -20.90
C ALA A 184 14.14 -14.15 -20.74
N SER A 185 14.25 -15.42 -20.32
CA SER A 185 15.53 -16.11 -20.14
C SER A 185 16.16 -16.58 -21.46
N SER A 186 15.38 -16.73 -22.55
CA SER A 186 15.79 -17.34 -23.83
C SER A 186 16.20 -16.33 -24.89
N SER A 187 16.53 -15.07 -24.52
CA SER A 187 16.92 -14.02 -25.49
C SER A 187 18.14 -14.41 -26.30
N ARG A 188 18.09 -14.21 -27.65
CA ARG A 188 19.10 -14.60 -28.64
C ARG A 188 20.51 -14.06 -28.41
N GLU A 189 20.69 -13.05 -27.59
CA GLU A 189 22.00 -12.42 -27.29
C GLU A 189 22.69 -12.99 -26.05
N GLY A 190 22.19 -14.05 -25.44
CA GLY A 190 22.79 -14.69 -24.24
C GLY A 190 22.69 -13.86 -22.95
N LYS A 191 22.19 -12.62 -23.02
CA LYS A 191 22.10 -11.71 -21.87
C LYS A 191 20.73 -11.68 -21.20
N GLY A 192 19.72 -12.40 -21.71
CA GLY A 192 18.35 -12.36 -21.20
C GLY A 192 17.66 -10.97 -21.29
N LYS A 193 16.35 -10.92 -21.39
CA LYS A 193 15.58 -9.67 -21.36
C LYS A 193 15.49 -9.17 -19.91
N VAL A 194 15.72 -7.87 -19.71
CA VAL A 194 15.51 -7.23 -18.40
C VAL A 194 14.00 -7.07 -18.16
N LEU A 195 13.52 -7.55 -17.02
CA LEU A 195 12.14 -7.40 -16.57
C LEU A 195 12.09 -6.51 -15.34
N ASP A 196 11.02 -5.71 -15.19
CA ASP A 196 10.68 -5.13 -13.90
C ASP A 196 9.88 -6.15 -13.09
N LEU A 197 10.52 -6.72 -12.08
CA LEU A 197 9.91 -7.78 -11.26
C LEU A 197 8.70 -7.28 -10.46
N GLN A 198 8.71 -6.00 -10.05
CA GLN A 198 7.58 -5.38 -9.37
C GLN A 198 6.35 -5.29 -10.30
N ASP A 199 6.54 -4.91 -11.55
CA ASP A 199 5.45 -4.88 -12.55
C ASP A 199 4.91 -6.28 -12.83
N VAL A 200 5.81 -7.26 -13.02
CA VAL A 200 5.42 -8.67 -13.23
C VAL A 200 4.56 -9.20 -12.09
N PHE A 201 4.98 -9.01 -10.83
CA PHE A 201 4.21 -9.50 -9.69
C PHE A 201 2.92 -8.72 -9.44
N ARG A 202 2.87 -7.43 -9.77
CA ARG A 202 1.62 -6.66 -9.71
C ARG A 202 0.58 -7.18 -10.69
N ARG A 203 0.98 -7.46 -11.93
CA ARG A 203 0.11 -8.03 -12.96
C ARG A 203 -0.35 -9.44 -12.58
N PHE A 204 0.58 -10.29 -12.09
CA PHE A 204 0.26 -11.62 -11.61
C PHE A 204 -0.77 -11.60 -10.47
N ALA A 205 -0.49 -10.83 -9.42
CA ALA A 205 -1.38 -10.73 -8.27
C ALA A 205 -2.73 -10.09 -8.64
N PHE A 206 -2.75 -9.16 -9.61
CA PHE A 206 -3.99 -8.58 -10.12
C PHE A 206 -4.84 -9.61 -10.86
N ASP A 207 -4.25 -10.39 -11.76
CA ASP A 207 -4.96 -11.46 -12.45
C ASP A 207 -5.51 -12.50 -11.45
N CYS A 208 -4.70 -12.91 -10.47
CA CYS A 208 -5.13 -13.84 -9.41
C CYS A 208 -6.31 -13.28 -8.60
N ILE A 209 -6.20 -12.05 -8.07
CA ILE A 209 -7.26 -11.49 -7.22
C ILE A 209 -8.55 -11.21 -8.00
N CYS A 210 -8.47 -10.79 -9.26
CA CYS A 210 -9.64 -10.60 -10.11
C CYS A 210 -10.36 -11.92 -10.38
N LYS A 211 -9.64 -13.00 -10.66
CA LYS A 211 -10.23 -14.33 -10.85
C LYS A 211 -10.85 -14.87 -9.56
N ILE A 212 -10.10 -14.82 -8.45
CA ILE A 212 -10.55 -15.38 -7.16
C ILE A 212 -11.73 -14.58 -6.60
N SER A 213 -11.63 -13.25 -6.63
CA SER A 213 -12.61 -12.39 -5.97
C SER A 213 -13.80 -12.02 -6.84
N PHE A 214 -13.62 -11.95 -8.16
CA PHE A 214 -14.67 -11.44 -9.07
C PHE A 214 -15.01 -12.40 -10.22
N GLY A 215 -14.30 -13.52 -10.36
CA GLY A 215 -14.46 -14.47 -11.45
C GLY A 215 -14.15 -13.88 -12.83
N LEU A 216 -13.31 -12.86 -12.90
CA LEU A 216 -12.90 -12.17 -14.13
C LEU A 216 -11.44 -12.44 -14.44
N ASP A 217 -11.12 -12.62 -15.72
CA ASP A 217 -9.75 -12.74 -16.20
C ASP A 217 -9.32 -11.49 -16.96
N PRO A 218 -8.57 -10.56 -16.34
CA PRO A 218 -8.11 -9.36 -17.02
C PRO A 218 -6.93 -9.62 -17.97
N GLY A 219 -6.17 -10.72 -17.79
CA GLY A 219 -5.05 -11.07 -18.66
C GLY A 219 -3.88 -10.10 -18.65
N CYS A 220 -3.68 -9.37 -17.55
CA CYS A 220 -2.70 -8.28 -17.47
C CYS A 220 -1.24 -8.76 -17.52
N LEU A 221 -0.99 -10.03 -17.23
CA LEU A 221 0.37 -10.59 -17.22
C LEU A 221 0.97 -10.76 -18.63
N GLU A 222 0.19 -10.55 -19.69
CA GLU A 222 0.74 -10.44 -21.04
C GLU A 222 1.52 -9.13 -21.19
N LEU A 223 2.85 -9.22 -21.17
CA LEU A 223 3.74 -8.01 -21.22
C LEU A 223 3.67 -7.23 -22.54
N SER A 224 3.05 -7.78 -23.58
CA SER A 224 2.73 -7.08 -24.82
C SER A 224 1.61 -6.05 -24.62
N MET A 225 0.80 -6.21 -23.58
CA MET A 225 -0.25 -5.28 -23.22
C MET A 225 0.35 -4.09 -22.44
N PRO A 226 0.04 -2.85 -22.83
CA PRO A 226 0.43 -1.68 -22.04
C PRO A 226 -0.20 -1.76 -20.64
N VAL A 227 0.47 -1.16 -19.65
CA VAL A 227 -0.12 -0.98 -18.31
C VAL A 227 -1.50 -0.35 -18.49
N SER A 228 -2.53 -1.01 -18.00
CA SER A 228 -3.91 -0.58 -18.22
C SER A 228 -4.14 0.82 -17.60
N SER A 229 -5.01 1.60 -18.22
CA SER A 229 -5.41 2.91 -17.65
C SER A 229 -5.96 2.77 -16.23
N PHE A 230 -6.55 1.60 -15.92
CA PHE A 230 -7.04 1.25 -14.60
C PHE A 230 -5.91 1.07 -13.57
N GLU A 231 -4.84 0.33 -13.91
CA GLU A 231 -3.71 0.11 -12.99
C GLU A 231 -3.05 1.43 -12.62
N ASN A 232 -2.82 2.30 -13.61
CA ASN A 232 -2.30 3.64 -13.38
C ASN A 232 -3.22 4.48 -12.49
N ALA A 233 -4.53 4.40 -12.70
CA ALA A 233 -5.53 5.11 -11.90
C ALA A 233 -5.57 4.59 -10.46
N PHE A 234 -5.50 3.27 -10.27
CA PHE A 234 -5.49 2.63 -8.96
C PHE A 234 -4.25 3.04 -8.16
N ASP A 235 -3.07 2.97 -8.78
CA ASP A 235 -1.81 3.40 -8.16
C ASP A 235 -1.82 4.90 -7.83
N MET A 236 -2.37 5.73 -8.71
CA MET A 236 -2.52 7.16 -8.47
C MET A 236 -3.48 7.45 -7.31
N ALA A 237 -4.62 6.75 -7.24
CA ALA A 237 -5.59 6.91 -6.16
C ALA A 237 -4.99 6.49 -4.81
N SER A 238 -4.28 5.36 -4.76
CA SER A 238 -3.55 4.88 -3.57
C SER A 238 -2.50 5.92 -3.11
N LYS A 239 -1.64 6.37 -4.02
CA LYS A 239 -0.56 7.32 -3.75
C LYS A 239 -1.09 8.66 -3.23
N LEU A 240 -2.08 9.24 -3.91
CA LEU A 240 -2.60 10.57 -3.55
C LEU A 240 -3.44 10.51 -2.27
N SER A 241 -4.17 9.42 -2.01
CA SER A 241 -4.85 9.21 -0.73
C SER A 241 -3.85 9.09 0.41
N ALA A 242 -2.74 8.34 0.25
CA ALA A 242 -1.70 8.24 1.26
C ALA A 242 -1.04 9.59 1.58
N ARG A 243 -0.85 10.46 0.57
CA ARG A 243 -0.30 11.82 0.77
C ARG A 243 -1.12 12.67 1.72
N ARG A 244 -2.45 12.54 1.74
CA ARG A 244 -3.30 13.28 2.69
C ARG A 244 -2.92 13.00 4.15
N ALA A 245 -2.45 11.78 4.45
CA ALA A 245 -2.04 11.38 5.80
C ALA A 245 -0.73 12.03 6.26
N THR A 246 0.08 12.54 5.33
CA THR A 246 1.39 13.16 5.60
C THR A 246 1.35 14.68 5.64
N VAL A 247 0.21 15.31 5.31
CA VAL A 247 0.05 16.76 5.35
C VAL A 247 -0.22 17.21 6.77
N PRO A 248 0.63 18.10 7.37
CA PRO A 248 0.44 18.57 8.74
C PRO A 248 -0.89 19.28 8.97
N MET A 249 -1.29 20.13 8.02
CA MET A 249 -2.54 20.89 8.08
C MET A 249 -3.62 20.24 7.22
N GLN A 250 -4.48 19.44 7.82
CA GLN A 250 -5.57 18.73 7.14
C GLN A 250 -6.51 19.66 6.35
N ILE A 251 -6.63 20.92 6.74
CA ILE A 251 -7.44 21.93 6.04
C ILE A 251 -6.94 22.18 4.62
N ILE A 252 -5.64 22.05 4.36
CA ILE A 252 -5.04 22.32 3.03
C ILE A 252 -5.60 21.38 1.97
N TRP A 253 -5.59 20.08 2.22
CA TRP A 253 -6.12 19.13 1.23
C TRP A 253 -7.65 19.20 1.14
N ARG A 254 -8.36 19.55 2.24
CA ARG A 254 -9.81 19.76 2.23
C ARG A 254 -10.21 20.95 1.36
N LEU A 255 -9.48 22.07 1.45
CA LEU A 255 -9.69 23.23 0.56
C LEU A 255 -9.36 22.88 -0.90
N LYS A 256 -8.22 22.21 -1.16
CA LYS A 256 -7.89 21.75 -2.51
C LYS A 256 -8.96 20.81 -3.07
N ARG A 257 -9.53 19.92 -2.25
CA ARG A 257 -10.63 19.03 -2.63
C ARG A 257 -11.90 19.80 -2.97
N PHE A 258 -12.26 20.78 -2.14
CA PHE A 258 -13.44 21.64 -2.37
C PHE A 258 -13.33 22.38 -3.68
N PHE A 259 -12.19 23.02 -3.95
CA PHE A 259 -11.95 23.78 -5.18
C PHE A 259 -11.48 22.90 -6.37
N ASN A 260 -11.36 21.59 -6.19
CA ASN A 260 -10.90 20.64 -7.22
C ASN A 260 -9.52 20.99 -7.81
N LEU A 261 -8.53 21.29 -6.98
CA LEU A 261 -7.21 21.77 -7.36
C LEU A 261 -6.11 20.73 -7.20
N GLY A 262 -5.12 20.78 -8.09
CA GLY A 262 -3.86 20.05 -7.98
C GLY A 262 -4.03 18.53 -7.81
N ASP A 263 -3.43 17.96 -6.76
CA ASP A 263 -3.48 16.51 -6.49
C ASP A 263 -4.91 16.01 -6.21
N GLU A 264 -5.78 16.84 -5.68
CA GLU A 264 -7.18 16.46 -5.41
C GLU A 264 -8.01 16.31 -6.70
N ARG A 265 -7.73 17.12 -7.73
CA ARG A 265 -8.31 16.94 -9.06
C ARG A 265 -7.85 15.61 -9.67
N LYS A 266 -6.53 15.32 -9.62
CA LYS A 266 -5.97 14.06 -10.14
C LYS A 266 -6.54 12.85 -9.39
N LEU A 267 -6.68 12.95 -8.06
CA LEU A 267 -7.29 11.89 -7.25
C LEU A 267 -8.73 11.63 -7.68
N ARG A 268 -9.53 12.68 -7.89
CA ARG A 268 -10.92 12.54 -8.33
C ARG A 268 -11.03 11.87 -9.70
N GLU A 269 -10.15 12.23 -10.64
CA GLU A 269 -10.08 11.63 -11.98
C GLU A 269 -9.69 10.14 -11.88
N ALA A 270 -8.69 9.81 -11.07
CA ALA A 270 -8.24 8.43 -10.84
C ALA A 270 -9.34 7.58 -10.19
N VAL A 271 -10.00 8.08 -9.15
CA VAL A 271 -11.10 7.37 -8.47
C VAL A 271 -12.26 7.11 -9.44
N ARG A 272 -12.63 8.05 -10.29
CA ARG A 272 -13.67 7.83 -11.31
C ARG A 272 -13.36 6.69 -12.30
N LEU A 273 -12.07 6.49 -12.62
CA LEU A 273 -11.66 5.36 -13.47
C LEU A 273 -11.78 4.03 -12.71
N VAL A 274 -11.37 4.02 -11.44
CA VAL A 274 -11.52 2.87 -10.55
C VAL A 274 -12.99 2.51 -10.35
N ASP A 275 -13.85 3.50 -10.13
CA ASP A 275 -15.30 3.32 -9.96
C ASP A 275 -15.92 2.66 -11.19
N ARG A 276 -15.61 3.15 -12.38
CA ARG A 276 -16.15 2.59 -13.63
C ARG A 276 -15.84 1.12 -13.82
N LEU A 277 -14.61 0.68 -13.47
CA LEU A 277 -14.28 -0.74 -13.55
C LEU A 277 -15.04 -1.53 -12.49
N ALA A 278 -15.06 -1.07 -11.25
CA ALA A 278 -15.76 -1.77 -10.17
C ALA A 278 -17.26 -1.91 -10.47
N GLU A 279 -17.90 -0.87 -10.99
CA GLU A 279 -19.30 -0.88 -11.42
C GLU A 279 -19.53 -1.86 -12.60
N GLU A 280 -18.59 -1.90 -13.56
CA GLU A 280 -18.65 -2.86 -14.67
C GLU A 280 -18.56 -4.31 -14.18
N VAL A 281 -17.62 -4.58 -13.27
CA VAL A 281 -17.47 -5.89 -12.61
C VAL A 281 -18.77 -6.31 -11.93
N ILE A 282 -19.37 -5.42 -11.15
CA ILE A 282 -20.64 -5.69 -10.45
C ILE A 282 -21.77 -5.96 -11.45
N ARG A 283 -21.89 -5.12 -12.49
CA ARG A 283 -22.91 -5.24 -13.52
C ARG A 283 -22.80 -6.57 -14.31
N GLN A 284 -21.59 -6.94 -14.70
CA GLN A 284 -21.35 -8.21 -15.39
C GLN A 284 -21.72 -9.39 -14.49
N ARG A 285 -21.38 -9.33 -13.21
CA ARG A 285 -21.69 -10.40 -12.27
C ARG A 285 -23.19 -10.53 -12.02
N ARG A 286 -23.93 -9.42 -11.93
CA ARG A 286 -25.39 -9.44 -11.86
C ARG A 286 -26.06 -10.08 -13.09
N LYS A 287 -25.54 -9.76 -14.30
CA LYS A 287 -26.04 -10.36 -15.55
C LYS A 287 -25.83 -11.89 -15.63
N LEU A 288 -24.75 -12.39 -15.01
CA LEU A 288 -24.42 -13.83 -14.98
C LEU A 288 -25.17 -14.59 -13.87
N GLY A 289 -26.19 -13.99 -13.24
CA GLY A 289 -27.01 -14.66 -12.21
C GLY A 289 -26.60 -14.38 -10.77
N GLY A 290 -25.69 -13.44 -10.54
CA GLY A 290 -25.32 -12.96 -9.21
C GLY A 290 -24.92 -14.08 -8.24
N ALA A 291 -25.56 -14.15 -7.08
CA ALA A 291 -25.26 -15.12 -6.02
C ALA A 291 -25.46 -16.59 -6.41
N ALA A 292 -26.33 -16.87 -7.40
CA ALA A 292 -26.72 -18.24 -7.74
C ALA A 292 -25.70 -19.01 -8.60
N SER A 293 -24.77 -18.32 -9.28
CA SER A 293 -23.92 -18.95 -10.32
C SER A 293 -22.43 -18.90 -10.04
N GLY A 294 -21.94 -18.25 -8.95
CA GLY A 294 -20.53 -17.95 -8.79
C GLY A 294 -19.84 -18.66 -7.62
N SER A 295 -18.64 -19.20 -7.89
CA SER A 295 -17.71 -19.70 -6.86
C SER A 295 -16.80 -18.60 -6.31
N ASP A 296 -16.86 -17.37 -6.90
CA ASP A 296 -16.05 -16.23 -6.51
C ASP A 296 -16.64 -15.47 -5.31
N LEU A 297 -15.78 -14.65 -4.71
CA LEU A 297 -16.09 -13.95 -3.47
C LEU A 297 -17.19 -12.88 -3.67
N LEU A 298 -17.18 -12.13 -4.78
CA LEU A 298 -18.18 -11.10 -5.05
C LEU A 298 -19.60 -11.66 -5.18
N SER A 299 -19.76 -12.80 -5.87
CA SER A 299 -21.05 -13.50 -5.97
C SER A 299 -21.61 -13.83 -4.59
N ARG A 300 -20.77 -14.24 -3.66
CA ARG A 300 -21.15 -14.54 -2.28
C ARG A 300 -21.56 -13.30 -1.49
N PHE A 301 -20.84 -12.18 -1.67
CA PHE A 301 -21.23 -10.90 -1.08
C PHE A 301 -22.56 -10.38 -1.65
N MET A 302 -22.83 -10.57 -2.94
CA MET A 302 -24.09 -10.20 -3.57
C MET A 302 -25.30 -10.96 -2.99
N GLY A 303 -25.10 -12.14 -2.41
CA GLY A 303 -26.13 -12.86 -1.67
C GLY A 303 -26.62 -12.14 -0.40
N SER A 304 -25.80 -11.25 0.16
CA SER A 304 -26.08 -10.53 1.40
C SER A 304 -26.19 -9.00 1.22
N ILE A 305 -25.73 -8.46 0.09
CA ILE A 305 -25.60 -7.02 -0.15
C ILE A 305 -26.21 -6.65 -1.50
N ASN A 306 -27.24 -5.78 -1.48
CA ASN A 306 -27.89 -5.27 -2.69
C ASN A 306 -27.39 -3.88 -3.13
N ASP A 307 -26.71 -3.12 -2.23
CA ASP A 307 -26.20 -1.76 -2.49
C ASP A 307 -24.95 -1.85 -3.36
N ASP A 308 -25.04 -1.47 -4.65
CA ASP A 308 -23.94 -1.50 -5.60
C ASP A 308 -22.78 -0.56 -5.22
N LYS A 309 -23.08 0.56 -4.56
CA LYS A 309 -22.05 1.46 -4.06
C LYS A 309 -21.25 0.80 -2.93
N TYR A 310 -21.90 0.04 -2.10
CA TYR A 310 -21.23 -0.72 -1.04
C TYR A 310 -20.43 -1.89 -1.63
N LEU A 311 -20.96 -2.58 -2.64
CA LEU A 311 -20.22 -3.63 -3.37
C LEU A 311 -18.98 -3.05 -4.06
N ARG A 312 -19.07 -1.83 -4.64
CA ARG A 312 -17.93 -1.11 -5.21
C ARG A 312 -16.81 -0.93 -4.18
N ASP A 313 -17.16 -0.48 -2.96
CA ASP A 313 -16.18 -0.25 -1.89
C ASP A 313 -15.50 -1.57 -1.46
N ILE A 314 -16.25 -2.67 -1.47
CA ILE A 314 -15.74 -4.02 -1.21
C ILE A 314 -14.79 -4.45 -2.33
N VAL A 315 -15.17 -4.30 -3.60
CA VAL A 315 -14.34 -4.65 -4.77
C VAL A 315 -12.99 -3.92 -4.70
N VAL A 316 -13.00 -2.61 -4.48
CA VAL A 316 -11.76 -1.81 -4.37
C VAL A 316 -10.91 -2.25 -3.18
N SER A 317 -11.53 -2.57 -2.05
CA SER A 317 -10.82 -3.06 -0.87
C SER A 317 -10.13 -4.40 -1.12
N PHE A 318 -10.78 -5.35 -1.80
CA PHE A 318 -10.18 -6.64 -2.13
C PHE A 318 -9.08 -6.51 -3.18
N MET A 319 -9.23 -5.63 -4.17
CA MET A 319 -8.17 -5.31 -5.13
C MET A 319 -6.91 -4.79 -4.42
N LEU A 320 -7.07 -3.82 -3.51
CA LEU A 320 -5.93 -3.29 -2.73
C LEU A 320 -5.27 -4.38 -1.89
N ALA A 321 -6.07 -5.21 -1.22
CA ALA A 321 -5.57 -6.26 -0.34
C ALA A 321 -4.79 -7.35 -1.09
N GLY A 322 -5.33 -7.84 -2.20
CA GLY A 322 -4.78 -9.01 -2.89
C GLY A 322 -3.69 -8.68 -3.91
N ARG A 323 -3.77 -7.51 -4.57
CA ARG A 323 -2.78 -7.10 -5.57
C ARG A 323 -1.50 -6.57 -4.93
N ASP A 324 -1.61 -5.47 -4.18
CA ASP A 324 -0.44 -4.68 -3.81
C ASP A 324 0.40 -5.34 -2.72
N THR A 325 -0.23 -6.03 -1.77
CA THR A 325 0.49 -6.64 -0.65
C THR A 325 1.28 -7.88 -1.09
N VAL A 326 0.68 -8.75 -1.92
CA VAL A 326 1.34 -9.94 -2.46
C VAL A 326 2.47 -9.55 -3.41
N ALA A 327 2.23 -8.60 -4.31
CA ALA A 327 3.25 -8.10 -5.22
C ALA A 327 4.44 -7.48 -4.49
N SER A 328 4.18 -6.65 -3.47
CA SER A 328 5.22 -6.05 -2.63
C SER A 328 6.05 -7.11 -1.90
N ALA A 329 5.40 -8.09 -1.27
CA ALA A 329 6.09 -9.17 -0.56
C ALA A 329 6.97 -10.02 -1.48
N LEU A 330 6.45 -10.43 -2.64
CA LEU A 330 7.20 -11.21 -3.63
C LEU A 330 8.37 -10.41 -4.21
N THR A 331 8.16 -9.13 -4.53
CA THR A 331 9.22 -8.26 -5.05
C THR A 331 10.36 -8.12 -4.04
N ALA A 332 10.04 -7.85 -2.77
CA ALA A 332 11.02 -7.77 -1.70
C ALA A 332 11.75 -9.11 -1.48
N PHE A 333 11.01 -10.21 -1.53
CA PHE A 333 11.57 -11.55 -1.36
C PHE A 333 12.63 -11.86 -2.42
N PHE A 334 12.29 -11.72 -3.70
CA PHE A 334 13.25 -12.01 -4.77
C PHE A 334 14.39 -11.00 -4.85
N LEU A 335 14.16 -9.78 -4.40
CA LEU A 335 15.19 -8.78 -4.25
C LEU A 335 16.24 -9.20 -3.21
N LEU A 336 15.80 -9.66 -2.03
CA LEU A 336 16.67 -10.21 -1.00
C LEU A 336 17.34 -11.50 -1.47
N LEU A 337 16.59 -12.38 -2.13
CA LEU A 337 17.10 -13.66 -2.62
C LEU A 337 18.22 -13.50 -3.66
N SER A 338 18.19 -12.41 -4.44
CA SER A 338 19.27 -12.08 -5.38
C SER A 338 20.62 -11.84 -4.70
N ASP A 339 20.60 -11.31 -3.48
CA ASP A 339 21.79 -11.03 -2.68
C ASP A 339 22.18 -12.22 -1.75
N HIS A 340 21.32 -13.27 -1.67
CA HIS A 340 21.47 -14.41 -0.77
C HIS A 340 21.33 -15.75 -1.50
N PRO A 341 22.33 -16.15 -2.31
CA PRO A 341 22.29 -17.41 -3.09
C PRO A 341 22.24 -18.66 -2.20
N GLU A 342 22.77 -18.60 -0.98
CA GLU A 342 22.71 -19.67 0.03
C GLU A 342 21.27 -19.95 0.46
N VAL A 343 20.44 -18.92 0.65
CA VAL A 343 19.03 -19.07 0.98
C VAL A 343 18.28 -19.68 -0.21
N ALA A 344 18.60 -19.27 -1.43
CA ALA A 344 18.03 -19.84 -2.63
C ALA A 344 18.37 -21.33 -2.78
N ALA A 345 19.59 -21.75 -2.41
CA ALA A 345 20.01 -23.15 -2.37
C ALA A 345 19.22 -23.94 -1.34
N ALA A 346 19.13 -23.46 -0.10
CA ALA A 346 18.37 -24.11 0.97
C ALA A 346 16.87 -24.28 0.62
N ILE A 347 16.26 -23.31 -0.05
CA ILE A 347 14.89 -23.43 -0.57
C ILE A 347 14.80 -24.56 -1.60
N ARG A 348 15.74 -24.67 -2.53
CA ARG A 348 15.76 -25.76 -3.52
C ARG A 348 15.91 -27.13 -2.89
N ASP A 349 16.78 -27.24 -1.88
CA ASP A 349 16.96 -28.49 -1.13
C ASP A 349 15.66 -28.91 -0.42
N GLU A 350 14.94 -27.94 0.16
CA GLU A 350 13.63 -28.22 0.77
C GLU A 350 12.60 -28.64 -0.27
N VAL A 351 12.53 -27.96 -1.43
CA VAL A 351 11.64 -28.32 -2.56
C VAL A 351 11.89 -29.75 -3.04
N THR A 352 13.15 -30.15 -3.15
CA THR A 352 13.55 -31.51 -3.55
C THR A 352 13.17 -32.53 -2.48
N ARG A 353 13.48 -32.26 -1.23
CA ARG A 353 13.20 -33.15 -0.08
C ARG A 353 11.69 -33.39 0.11
N VAL A 354 10.88 -32.34 -0.04
CA VAL A 354 9.42 -32.43 0.08
C VAL A 354 8.79 -33.12 -1.14
N GLY A 355 9.57 -33.43 -2.20
CA GLY A 355 9.13 -34.20 -3.36
C GLY A 355 8.24 -33.39 -4.33
N VAL A 356 8.45 -32.10 -4.42
CA VAL A 356 7.75 -31.21 -5.38
C VAL A 356 8.56 -31.01 -6.66
N ALA A 357 9.82 -31.44 -6.66
CA ALA A 357 10.77 -31.20 -7.75
C ALA A 357 10.30 -31.76 -9.12
N GLY A 358 9.64 -32.94 -9.14
CA GLY A 358 9.17 -33.58 -10.37
C GLY A 358 7.72 -33.23 -10.79
N ASP A 359 7.00 -32.40 -10.03
CA ASP A 359 5.61 -32.06 -10.36
C ASP A 359 5.52 -30.74 -11.16
N ASP A 360 5.78 -30.83 -12.46
CA ASP A 360 5.66 -29.68 -13.37
C ASP A 360 4.22 -29.15 -13.51
N ARG A 361 3.24 -29.90 -13.01
CA ARG A 361 1.82 -29.56 -13.17
C ARG A 361 1.25 -28.69 -12.06
N LEU A 362 2.00 -28.44 -10.97
CA LEU A 362 1.49 -27.69 -9.80
C LEU A 362 0.08 -28.16 -9.42
N THR A 363 -0.03 -29.45 -9.11
CA THR A 363 -1.31 -30.10 -8.80
C THR A 363 -1.81 -29.71 -7.41
N ALA A 364 -3.04 -30.09 -7.06
CA ALA A 364 -3.56 -29.91 -5.72
C ALA A 364 -2.68 -30.60 -4.64
N SER A 365 -1.99 -31.70 -5.01
CA SER A 365 -1.03 -32.36 -4.11
C SER A 365 0.19 -31.49 -3.84
N THR A 366 0.71 -30.77 -4.85
CA THR A 366 1.79 -29.79 -4.70
C THR A 366 1.40 -28.71 -3.70
N PHE A 367 0.22 -28.13 -3.85
CA PHE A 367 -0.27 -27.09 -2.93
C PHE A 367 -0.47 -27.61 -1.51
N ASN A 368 -0.86 -28.88 -1.33
CA ASN A 368 -0.92 -29.50 -0.02
C ASN A 368 0.45 -29.64 0.65
N ARG A 369 1.49 -29.88 -0.14
CA ARG A 369 2.88 -29.99 0.37
C ARG A 369 3.52 -28.62 0.70
N LEU A 370 2.99 -27.51 0.17
CA LEU A 370 3.49 -26.17 0.53
C LEU A 370 3.42 -25.88 2.03
N LYS A 371 2.52 -26.51 2.79
CA LYS A 371 2.46 -26.36 4.26
C LYS A 371 3.65 -27.00 4.98
N ASP A 372 4.23 -28.04 4.39
CA ASP A 372 5.36 -28.78 4.95
C ASP A 372 6.72 -28.13 4.62
N MET A 373 6.71 -27.04 3.82
CA MET A 373 7.87 -26.24 3.50
C MET A 373 8.10 -25.17 4.57
N HIS A 374 8.85 -25.56 5.59
CA HIS A 374 9.14 -24.70 6.74
C HIS A 374 10.20 -23.66 6.45
N TYR A 375 11.23 -23.99 5.66
CA TYR A 375 12.28 -23.04 5.30
C TYR A 375 11.77 -21.96 4.34
N VAL A 376 10.99 -22.34 3.33
CA VAL A 376 10.32 -21.36 2.45
C VAL A 376 9.43 -20.41 3.26
N HIS A 377 8.71 -20.95 4.24
CA HIS A 377 7.87 -20.13 5.13
C HIS A 377 8.71 -19.18 5.97
N ALA A 378 9.81 -19.65 6.54
CA ALA A 378 10.76 -18.87 7.33
C ALA A 378 11.38 -17.74 6.49
N ALA A 379 11.86 -18.05 5.30
CA ALA A 379 12.45 -17.07 4.39
C ALA A 379 11.44 -15.98 3.97
N LEU A 380 10.19 -16.36 3.70
CA LEU A 380 9.13 -15.41 3.37
C LEU A 380 8.79 -14.49 4.55
N TYR A 381 8.70 -15.04 5.77
CA TYR A 381 8.46 -14.23 6.97
C TYR A 381 9.61 -13.28 7.27
N GLU A 382 10.84 -13.74 7.10
CA GLU A 382 12.03 -12.91 7.30
C GLU A 382 12.10 -11.77 6.28
N SER A 383 11.78 -12.05 5.01
CA SER A 383 11.65 -11.01 3.99
C SER A 383 10.61 -9.95 4.37
N MET A 384 9.42 -10.37 4.81
CA MET A 384 8.37 -9.44 5.24
C MET A 384 8.69 -8.73 6.57
N ARG A 385 9.54 -9.30 7.43
CA ARG A 385 10.06 -8.60 8.60
C ARG A 385 10.89 -7.39 8.20
N LEU A 386 11.79 -7.59 7.23
CA LEU A 386 12.64 -6.52 6.70
C LEU A 386 11.86 -5.56 5.81
N PHE A 387 10.99 -6.07 4.94
CA PHE A 387 10.22 -5.29 3.99
C PHE A 387 8.72 -5.60 4.09
N PRO A 388 8.05 -5.15 5.17
CA PRO A 388 6.62 -5.39 5.32
C PRO A 388 5.83 -4.67 4.22
N PRO A 389 4.88 -5.35 3.55
CA PRO A 389 4.02 -4.73 2.54
C PRO A 389 3.24 -3.52 3.08
N VAL A 390 2.81 -3.56 4.32
CA VAL A 390 2.25 -2.42 5.05
C VAL A 390 3.26 -1.98 6.09
N GLN A 391 3.96 -0.88 5.81
CA GLN A 391 5.10 -0.43 6.60
C GLN A 391 4.72 0.13 7.98
N PHE A 392 3.52 0.68 8.09
CA PHE A 392 2.95 1.19 9.32
C PHE A 392 1.43 1.22 9.24
N ASP A 393 0.75 1.17 10.38
CA ASP A 393 -0.70 1.38 10.45
C ASP A 393 -1.04 2.32 11.62
N SER A 394 -2.11 3.09 11.44
CA SER A 394 -2.51 4.15 12.37
C SER A 394 -3.90 3.92 12.91
N LYS A 395 -4.08 4.30 14.17
CA LYS A 395 -5.36 4.37 14.88
C LYS A 395 -5.52 5.76 15.49
N PHE A 396 -6.73 6.10 15.90
CA PHE A 396 -7.00 7.37 16.58
C PHE A 396 -7.62 7.08 17.93
N ALA A 397 -7.04 7.65 18.99
CA ALA A 397 -7.55 7.44 20.35
C ALA A 397 -8.97 8.00 20.50
N ALA A 398 -9.91 7.17 20.90
CA ALA A 398 -11.29 7.55 21.15
C ALA A 398 -11.49 8.27 22.49
N GLY A 399 -10.63 8.00 23.46
CA GLY A 399 -10.51 8.64 24.76
C GLY A 399 -9.06 8.84 25.16
N ASP A 400 -8.82 9.56 26.26
CA ASP A 400 -7.51 9.70 26.85
C ASP A 400 -7.00 8.34 27.33
N ASP A 401 -5.69 8.12 27.21
CA ASP A 401 -5.04 6.86 27.60
C ASP A 401 -3.57 7.12 27.99
N THR A 402 -2.97 6.11 28.63
CA THR A 402 -1.52 6.06 28.88
C THR A 402 -1.00 4.75 28.32
N LEU A 403 -0.02 4.84 27.41
CA LEU A 403 0.61 3.66 26.81
C LEU A 403 1.48 2.93 27.85
N PRO A 404 1.79 1.64 27.64
CA PRO A 404 2.61 0.86 28.59
C PRO A 404 3.99 1.43 28.88
N ASP A 405 4.52 2.29 28.01
CA ASP A 405 5.79 3.00 28.20
C ASP A 405 5.67 4.31 28.98
N GLY A 406 4.47 4.63 29.49
CA GLY A 406 4.17 5.86 30.22
C GLY A 406 3.78 7.04 29.33
N THR A 407 3.76 6.89 27.99
CA THR A 407 3.40 7.97 27.08
C THR A 407 1.92 8.32 27.20
N ALA A 408 1.60 9.57 27.53
CA ALA A 408 0.22 10.05 27.57
C ALA A 408 -0.33 10.27 26.15
N VAL A 409 -1.55 9.82 25.91
CA VAL A 409 -2.27 9.90 24.63
C VAL A 409 -3.62 10.58 24.89
N ALA A 410 -3.78 11.81 24.41
CA ALA A 410 -5.05 12.52 24.49
C ALA A 410 -6.04 12.02 23.43
N LYS A 411 -7.33 12.13 23.70
CA LYS A 411 -8.41 11.86 22.75
C LYS A 411 -8.16 12.54 21.39
N GLY A 412 -8.33 11.79 20.30
CA GLY A 412 -8.12 12.24 18.93
C GLY A 412 -6.65 12.25 18.50
N THR A 413 -5.71 11.86 19.36
CA THR A 413 -4.32 11.63 18.96
C THR A 413 -4.22 10.44 18.04
N ARG A 414 -3.47 10.61 16.95
CA ARG A 414 -3.09 9.50 16.07
C ARG A 414 -1.99 8.69 16.76
N VAL A 415 -2.15 7.38 16.83
CA VAL A 415 -1.11 6.46 17.29
C VAL A 415 -0.78 5.49 16.17
N THR A 416 0.48 5.40 15.82
CA THR A 416 0.96 4.64 14.66
C THR A 416 2.02 3.64 15.11
N TYR A 417 1.75 2.35 14.95
CA TYR A 417 2.82 1.36 15.07
C TYR A 417 3.52 1.17 13.73
N HIS A 418 4.84 1.05 13.79
CA HIS A 418 5.69 1.10 12.61
C HIS A 418 6.35 -0.26 12.37
N ALA A 419 5.65 -1.16 11.63
CA ALA A 419 6.10 -2.53 11.37
C ALA A 419 7.50 -2.59 10.74
N TYR A 420 7.83 -1.64 9.83
CA TYR A 420 9.15 -1.53 9.21
C TYR A 420 10.25 -1.23 10.23
N ALA A 421 10.01 -0.31 11.17
CA ALA A 421 10.95 -0.04 12.26
C ALA A 421 11.02 -1.23 13.22
N MET A 422 9.87 -1.77 13.64
CA MET A 422 9.82 -2.94 14.54
C MET A 422 10.65 -4.11 14.01
N GLY A 423 10.59 -4.37 12.71
CA GLY A 423 11.38 -5.42 12.07
C GLY A 423 12.91 -5.18 12.14
N ARG A 424 13.36 -3.99 12.51
CA ARG A 424 14.78 -3.57 12.57
C ARG A 424 15.24 -3.15 13.96
N MET A 425 14.44 -3.46 15.01
CA MET A 425 14.79 -3.15 16.39
C MET A 425 15.65 -4.25 16.99
N GLU A 426 16.86 -3.89 17.44
CA GLU A 426 17.76 -4.79 18.13
C GLU A 426 17.15 -5.35 19.42
N THR A 427 16.43 -4.53 20.16
CA THR A 427 15.70 -4.91 21.36
C THR A 427 14.62 -5.97 21.13
N VAL A 428 14.15 -6.10 19.88
CA VAL A 428 13.12 -7.07 19.48
C VAL A 428 13.73 -8.32 18.85
N TRP A 429 14.75 -8.15 17.98
CA TRP A 429 15.26 -9.22 17.12
C TRP A 429 16.72 -9.60 17.38
N GLY A 430 17.42 -8.91 18.29
CA GLY A 430 18.84 -9.10 18.55
C GLY A 430 19.75 -8.26 17.63
N PRO A 431 21.08 -8.36 17.83
CA PRO A 431 22.07 -7.53 17.13
C PRO A 431 22.08 -7.75 15.61
N ASP A 432 21.65 -8.92 15.15
CA ASP A 432 21.51 -9.30 13.74
C ASP A 432 20.16 -8.89 13.13
N CYS A 433 19.44 -7.97 13.74
CA CYS A 433 18.12 -7.50 13.29
C CYS A 433 18.10 -6.91 11.86
N GLY A 434 19.26 -6.50 11.34
CA GLY A 434 19.41 -6.01 9.97
C GLY A 434 19.62 -7.08 8.90
N GLU A 435 19.94 -8.30 9.30
CA GLU A 435 20.28 -9.41 8.41
C GLU A 435 19.05 -10.16 7.91
N PHE A 436 19.15 -10.69 6.68
CA PHE A 436 18.15 -11.61 6.13
C PHE A 436 18.51 -13.04 6.52
N ARG A 437 17.96 -13.51 7.63
CA ARG A 437 18.29 -14.80 8.26
C ARG A 437 17.03 -15.62 8.52
N PRO A 438 16.62 -16.49 7.58
CA PRO A 438 15.42 -17.34 7.72
C PRO A 438 15.43 -18.24 8.96
N GLU A 439 16.62 -18.68 9.40
CA GLU A 439 16.81 -19.56 10.56
C GLU A 439 16.25 -18.98 11.86
N ARG A 440 16.07 -17.65 11.91
CA ARG A 440 15.41 -16.94 13.03
C ARG A 440 14.03 -17.51 13.36
N TRP A 441 13.34 -18.00 12.35
CA TRP A 441 11.98 -18.55 12.42
C TRP A 441 11.92 -20.07 12.59
N LEU A 442 13.06 -20.74 12.73
CA LEU A 442 13.13 -22.19 12.81
C LEU A 442 13.51 -22.66 14.21
N ARG A 443 12.84 -23.74 14.68
CA ARG A 443 13.23 -24.54 15.84
C ARG A 443 13.15 -26.00 15.40
N ASP A 444 14.27 -26.70 15.50
CA ASP A 444 14.39 -28.10 15.05
C ASP A 444 13.91 -28.30 13.59
N GLY A 445 14.26 -27.35 12.71
CA GLY A 445 13.89 -27.35 11.30
C GLY A 445 12.41 -27.04 11.01
N ARG A 446 11.61 -26.74 12.03
CA ARG A 446 10.19 -26.39 11.89
C ARG A 446 9.97 -24.89 12.09
N PHE A 447 9.10 -24.33 11.27
CA PHE A 447 8.69 -22.94 11.39
C PHE A 447 7.92 -22.71 12.70
N VAL A 448 8.34 -21.68 13.45
CA VAL A 448 7.69 -21.23 14.68
C VAL A 448 7.36 -19.75 14.53
N PRO A 449 6.06 -19.38 14.56
CA PRO A 449 5.65 -17.98 14.43
C PRO A 449 5.98 -17.19 15.70
N GLU A 450 6.24 -15.90 15.52
CA GLU A 450 6.32 -14.91 16.61
C GLU A 450 4.95 -14.33 16.95
N SER A 451 4.87 -13.70 18.12
CA SER A 451 3.68 -12.95 18.53
C SER A 451 3.29 -11.91 17.47
N PRO A 452 2.01 -11.79 17.11
CA PRO A 452 1.54 -10.79 16.14
C PRO A 452 1.79 -9.35 16.59
N TYR A 453 2.04 -9.13 17.87
CA TYR A 453 2.36 -7.81 18.42
C TYR A 453 3.86 -7.49 18.33
N ARG A 454 4.70 -8.51 18.21
CA ARG A 454 6.13 -8.40 17.91
C ARG A 454 6.39 -8.34 16.41
N TYR A 455 5.54 -9.04 15.62
CA TYR A 455 5.58 -9.14 14.17
C TYR A 455 4.20 -8.77 13.56
N PRO A 456 3.82 -7.48 13.53
CA PRO A 456 2.48 -7.06 13.11
C PRO A 456 2.31 -6.95 11.59
N VAL A 457 3.04 -7.74 10.79
CA VAL A 457 2.98 -7.71 9.32
C VAL A 457 1.59 -8.10 8.79
N PHE A 458 0.92 -9.05 9.46
CA PHE A 458 -0.46 -9.45 9.18
C PHE A 458 -1.46 -8.83 10.16
N GLN A 459 -1.10 -7.73 10.81
CA GLN A 459 -1.87 -7.13 11.91
C GLN A 459 -1.95 -8.05 13.14
N GLY A 460 -2.67 -7.61 14.17
CA GLY A 460 -2.92 -8.37 15.39
C GLY A 460 -4.33 -8.16 15.91
N GLY A 461 -4.72 -8.95 16.93
CA GLY A 461 -6.01 -8.85 17.57
C GLY A 461 -7.19 -9.05 16.60
N ALA A 462 -8.28 -8.33 16.84
CA ALA A 462 -9.51 -8.48 16.05
C ALA A 462 -9.33 -8.07 14.57
N ARG A 463 -8.32 -7.26 14.23
CA ARG A 463 -8.05 -6.82 12.85
C ARG A 463 -6.97 -7.62 12.13
N VAL A 464 -6.60 -8.82 12.63
CA VAL A 464 -5.66 -9.72 11.94
C VAL A 464 -6.11 -9.97 10.49
N CYS A 465 -5.17 -10.09 9.56
CA CYS A 465 -5.45 -10.28 8.13
C CYS A 465 -6.31 -11.53 7.89
N VAL A 466 -7.47 -11.37 7.27
CA VAL A 466 -8.37 -12.50 6.92
C VAL A 466 -7.85 -13.31 5.74
N GLY A 467 -7.07 -12.70 4.85
CA GLY A 467 -6.50 -13.32 3.66
C GLY A 467 -5.12 -13.97 3.90
N LYS A 468 -4.62 -14.02 5.14
CA LYS A 468 -3.25 -14.48 5.46
C LYS A 468 -2.93 -15.84 4.84
N GLU A 469 -3.77 -16.84 5.06
CA GLU A 469 -3.52 -18.21 4.58
C GLU A 469 -3.54 -18.29 3.05
N LEU A 470 -4.44 -17.54 2.40
CA LEU A 470 -4.52 -17.46 0.95
C LEU A 470 -3.27 -16.79 0.36
N ALA A 471 -2.86 -15.66 0.92
CA ALA A 471 -1.66 -14.94 0.48
C ALA A 471 -0.38 -15.76 0.68
N LEU A 472 -0.24 -16.46 1.82
CA LEU A 472 0.90 -17.33 2.07
C LEU A 472 0.95 -18.51 1.09
N MET A 473 -0.19 -19.11 0.78
CA MET A 473 -0.29 -20.17 -0.23
C MET A 473 0.15 -19.66 -1.60
N GLU A 474 -0.38 -18.52 -2.04
CA GLU A 474 -0.05 -17.90 -3.32
C GLU A 474 1.44 -17.55 -3.41
N MET A 475 1.99 -16.85 -2.42
CA MET A 475 3.40 -16.45 -2.41
C MET A 475 4.35 -17.66 -2.37
N LYS A 476 4.07 -18.67 -1.55
CA LYS A 476 4.87 -19.90 -1.53
C LYS A 476 4.84 -20.63 -2.87
N ALA A 477 3.68 -20.70 -3.52
CA ALA A 477 3.56 -21.33 -4.84
C ALA A 477 4.43 -20.62 -5.90
N VAL A 478 4.40 -19.27 -5.90
CA VAL A 478 5.27 -18.46 -6.78
C VAL A 478 6.75 -18.71 -6.47
N ILE A 479 7.15 -18.63 -5.20
CA ILE A 479 8.54 -18.84 -4.78
C ILE A 479 9.05 -20.19 -5.23
N VAL A 480 8.32 -21.26 -4.96
CA VAL A 480 8.69 -22.63 -5.33
C VAL A 480 8.80 -22.79 -6.83
N ALA A 481 7.80 -22.31 -7.60
CA ALA A 481 7.79 -22.41 -9.05
C ALA A 481 8.96 -21.66 -9.71
N VAL A 482 9.27 -20.45 -9.21
CA VAL A 482 10.35 -19.63 -9.77
C VAL A 482 11.72 -20.16 -9.36
N VAL A 483 11.98 -20.39 -8.05
CA VAL A 483 13.31 -20.78 -7.54
C VAL A 483 13.75 -22.16 -8.06
N ARG A 484 12.79 -23.06 -8.35
CA ARG A 484 13.08 -24.36 -8.96
C ARG A 484 13.67 -24.23 -10.37
N SER A 485 13.15 -23.31 -11.18
CA SER A 485 13.42 -23.25 -12.61
C SER A 485 14.36 -22.12 -13.03
N PHE A 486 14.50 -21.09 -12.18
CA PHE A 486 15.22 -19.88 -12.53
C PHE A 486 16.10 -19.37 -11.39
N ASP A 487 17.19 -18.71 -11.78
CA ASP A 487 17.93 -17.77 -10.94
C ASP A 487 17.50 -16.35 -11.34
N VAL A 488 17.18 -15.53 -10.34
CA VAL A 488 16.73 -14.14 -10.50
C VAL A 488 17.83 -13.22 -9.97
N GLU A 489 18.37 -12.38 -10.81
CA GLU A 489 19.47 -11.47 -10.50
C GLU A 489 19.01 -10.02 -10.64
N ALA A 490 19.02 -9.24 -9.55
CA ALA A 490 18.70 -7.82 -9.57
C ALA A 490 19.82 -7.02 -10.23
N ILE A 491 19.45 -6.05 -11.09
CA ILE A 491 20.39 -5.27 -11.89
C ILE A 491 20.54 -3.86 -11.31
N GLY A 492 21.77 -3.30 -11.42
CA GLY A 492 22.02 -1.89 -11.11
C GLY A 492 22.02 -1.54 -9.62
N ARG A 493 22.07 -2.55 -8.73
CA ARG A 493 22.23 -2.34 -7.30
C ARG A 493 23.69 -2.43 -6.90
N SER A 494 24.34 -1.30 -6.87
CA SER A 494 25.56 -1.14 -6.08
C SER A 494 25.15 -0.58 -4.72
N SER A 495 25.17 -1.40 -3.65
CA SER A 495 25.11 -1.03 -2.21
C SER A 495 24.03 -0.04 -1.72
N ARG A 496 23.12 0.43 -2.56
CA ARG A 496 22.08 1.40 -2.14
C ARG A 496 20.84 0.70 -1.59
N LYS A 497 20.36 1.15 -0.42
CA LYS A 497 19.06 0.76 0.12
C LYS A 497 17.94 1.08 -0.88
N PRO A 498 16.91 0.24 -1.00
CA PRO A 498 15.81 0.52 -1.92
C PRO A 498 15.05 1.78 -1.49
N LYS A 499 14.73 2.64 -2.46
CA LYS A 499 13.83 3.78 -2.23
C LYS A 499 12.38 3.33 -2.38
N PHE A 500 11.52 3.87 -1.51
CA PHE A 500 10.08 3.62 -1.58
C PHE A 500 9.35 4.81 -2.20
N ALA A 501 8.40 4.51 -3.08
CA ALA A 501 7.43 5.50 -3.54
C ALA A 501 6.32 5.67 -2.47
N PRO A 502 5.77 6.88 -2.29
CA PRO A 502 4.62 7.08 -1.42
C PRO A 502 3.42 6.24 -1.86
N GLY A 503 2.74 5.59 -0.91
CA GLY A 503 1.57 4.73 -1.17
C GLY A 503 0.99 4.18 0.12
N LEU A 504 -0.11 3.44 0.00
CA LEU A 504 -0.71 2.69 1.13
C LEU A 504 0.06 1.39 1.41
N THR A 505 0.79 0.90 0.42
CA THR A 505 1.63 -0.30 0.48
C THR A 505 3.05 0.05 0.02
N ALA A 506 4.02 -0.74 0.44
CA ALA A 506 5.42 -0.58 0.05
C ALA A 506 5.57 -0.80 -1.46
N THR A 507 6.09 0.21 -2.13
CA THR A 507 6.37 0.21 -3.57
C THR A 507 7.79 0.69 -3.78
N PHE A 508 8.60 -0.07 -4.51
CA PHE A 508 9.97 0.33 -4.83
C PHE A 508 9.95 1.41 -5.92
N ALA A 509 10.57 2.55 -5.64
CA ALA A 509 10.66 3.65 -6.58
C ALA A 509 11.55 3.26 -7.77
N GLY A 510 11.01 3.38 -8.99
CA GLY A 510 11.70 2.98 -10.21
C GLY A 510 11.64 1.48 -10.54
N GLY A 511 10.83 0.71 -9.78
CA GLY A 511 10.71 -0.73 -9.98
C GLY A 511 11.91 -1.54 -9.47
N VAL A 512 11.96 -2.83 -9.87
CA VAL A 512 13.06 -3.75 -9.55
C VAL A 512 13.48 -4.47 -10.83
N PRO A 513 14.41 -3.88 -11.61
CA PRO A 513 14.92 -4.52 -12.82
C PRO A 513 15.74 -5.75 -12.49
N VAL A 514 15.40 -6.88 -13.14
CA VAL A 514 16.08 -8.17 -12.96
C VAL A 514 16.42 -8.82 -14.28
N ARG A 515 17.44 -9.69 -14.26
CA ARG A 515 17.68 -10.74 -15.25
C ARG A 515 17.23 -12.07 -14.70
N VAL A 516 16.59 -12.85 -15.54
CA VAL A 516 16.18 -14.20 -15.24
C VAL A 516 17.03 -15.15 -16.05
N ARG A 517 17.68 -16.13 -15.40
CA ARG A 517 18.46 -17.17 -16.05
C ARG A 517 17.80 -18.53 -15.80
N ARG A 518 17.59 -19.31 -16.85
CA ARG A 518 17.10 -20.67 -16.72
C ARG A 518 18.19 -21.55 -16.10
N ARG A 519 17.82 -22.34 -15.11
CA ARG A 519 18.71 -23.35 -14.52
C ARG A 519 18.81 -24.57 -15.44
N ALA A 520 20.01 -25.15 -15.54
CA ALA A 520 20.17 -26.46 -16.15
C ALA A 520 19.41 -27.50 -15.30
N ARG A 521 18.66 -28.40 -15.93
CA ARG A 521 18.07 -29.54 -15.22
C ARG A 521 19.22 -30.37 -14.64
N VAL A 522 19.15 -30.68 -13.35
CA VAL A 522 20.04 -31.67 -12.75
C VAL A 522 19.67 -33.00 -13.40
N SER A 523 20.67 -33.66 -14.03
CA SER A 523 20.50 -34.97 -14.67
C SER A 523 19.94 -35.99 -13.66
N GLY A 524 18.69 -36.39 -13.82
CA GLY A 524 17.92 -37.26 -12.91
C GLY A 524 16.41 -37.00 -12.98
N ASP A 525 15.98 -35.98 -13.68
CA ASP A 525 14.56 -35.61 -13.82
C ASP A 525 14.10 -35.85 -15.28
N ASP A 526 13.91 -37.15 -15.63
CA ASP A 526 13.49 -37.61 -16.99
C ASP A 526 11.99 -37.35 -17.23
N GLY A 527 11.52 -36.13 -17.07
CA GLY A 527 10.20 -35.69 -17.53
C GLY A 527 10.24 -35.10 -18.95
N PRO A 528 9.20 -35.26 -19.77
CA PRO A 528 9.18 -34.74 -21.14
C PRO A 528 9.30 -33.19 -21.15
N PRO A 529 9.86 -32.60 -22.22
CA PRO A 529 9.96 -31.13 -22.36
C PRO A 529 8.57 -30.50 -22.44
N ILE A 530 8.40 -29.37 -21.75
CA ILE A 530 7.20 -28.52 -21.77
C ILE A 530 7.12 -27.78 -23.10
#